data_f51b7fc7182e7ca015396b9499e350e7
#
_entry.id   f51b7fc7182e7ca015396b9499e350e7
#
_cell.length_a   1.000
_cell.length_b   1.000
_cell.length_c   1.000
_cell.angle_alpha   90.00
_cell.angle_beta   90.00
_cell.angle_gamma   90.00
#
_symmetry.space_group_name_H-M   'P 1'
#
loop_
_entity.id
_entity.type
_entity.pdbx_description
1 polymer ?
#
loop_
_entity_poly.entity_id
_entity_poly.type
_entity_poly.pdbx_seq_one_letter_code
_entity_poly.pdbx_strand_id
1 'polypeptide(L)'
;VPQTPKSYSPSRRSLLRALGGTAALGALAGCGVPAAYVKAGDRAGADLSTKDKRLTWANWPLYIDTDDNDATKRPTLDAFEKRTGISVDYIEEINDNDEFFGKISPALMNHQQTGRDLIVMSDWMCARFVHLGWVQRMDRSAQPNVAKYLDPQLSSPAFDPGRRYTVPWQSGITGIAYNHRKLGREIRHVSDLWASDLKGRVTLLSGLDEAFALLMQGNGVDITKWTAADFHKVCDQVRTQISRNQIRRFTGND
;
A
#
# COMPACT_ATOMS: atom_id res chain seq x y z
N VAL A 1 48.16 -59.03 26.85
CA VAL A 1 48.13 -57.56 26.84
C VAL A 1 46.84 -57.13 26.16
N PRO A 2 45.85 -56.46 26.82
CA PRO A 2 44.60 -56.03 26.22
C PRO A 2 44.87 -54.77 25.44
N GLN A 3 44.37 -54.74 24.18
CA GLN A 3 44.42 -53.55 23.32
C GLN A 3 43.30 -52.60 23.70
N THR A 4 43.65 -51.35 23.96
CA THR A 4 42.69 -50.23 24.17
C THR A 4 41.99 -49.87 22.89
N PRO A 5 40.65 -49.54 22.92
CA PRO A 5 39.94 -49.13 21.74
C PRO A 5 40.35 -47.72 21.32
N LYS A 6 40.65 -47.53 20.02
CA LYS A 6 40.94 -46.24 19.40
C LYS A 6 39.68 -45.37 19.43
N SER A 7 39.74 -44.23 20.08
CA SER A 7 38.71 -43.22 20.04
C SER A 7 38.64 -42.61 18.63
N TYR A 8 37.46 -42.74 17.99
CA TYR A 8 37.18 -42.19 16.68
C TYR A 8 36.64 -40.74 16.87
N SER A 9 37.47 -39.78 16.55
CA SER A 9 37.01 -38.38 16.51
C SER A 9 36.53 -38.05 15.11
N PRO A 10 35.26 -37.70 14.89
CA PRO A 10 34.77 -37.33 13.57
C PRO A 10 35.39 -36.01 13.11
N SER A 11 35.89 -35.97 11.88
CA SER A 11 36.48 -34.78 11.31
C SER A 11 35.43 -33.70 11.06
N ARG A 12 35.83 -32.42 11.13
CA ARG A 12 34.94 -31.27 10.85
C ARG A 12 34.23 -31.37 9.51
N ARG A 13 34.80 -32.07 8.52
CA ARG A 13 34.16 -32.35 7.23
C ARG A 13 33.01 -33.38 7.30
N SER A 14 33.08 -34.35 8.22
CA SER A 14 32.03 -35.35 8.43
C SER A 14 30.80 -34.74 9.13
N LEU A 15 31.03 -33.77 10.06
CA LEU A 15 29.97 -33.00 10.73
C LEU A 15 29.23 -32.08 9.75
N LEU A 16 29.93 -31.42 8.83
CA LEU A 16 29.33 -30.57 7.80
C LEU A 16 28.53 -31.35 6.77
N ARG A 17 28.91 -32.61 6.47
CA ARG A 17 28.13 -33.47 5.56
C ARG A 17 26.85 -34.03 6.21
N ALA A 18 26.86 -34.27 7.51
CA ALA A 18 25.66 -34.71 8.25
C ALA A 18 24.64 -33.58 8.45
N LEU A 19 25.08 -32.31 8.58
CA LEU A 19 24.22 -31.12 8.66
C LEU A 19 23.66 -30.68 7.31
N GLY A 20 24.35 -30.98 6.19
CA GLY A 20 23.89 -30.64 4.84
C GLY A 20 22.76 -31.52 4.32
N GLY A 21 22.60 -32.73 4.84
CA GLY A 21 21.56 -33.67 4.38
C GLY A 21 20.17 -33.42 4.98
N THR A 22 20.09 -32.85 6.16
CA THR A 22 18.79 -32.51 6.82
C THR A 22 18.30 -31.12 6.51
N ALA A 23 19.18 -30.20 6.08
CA ALA A 23 18.78 -28.84 5.69
C ALA A 23 18.13 -28.77 4.28
N ALA A 24 18.44 -29.72 3.41
CA ALA A 24 17.89 -29.73 2.03
C ALA A 24 16.43 -30.18 1.96
N LEU A 25 15.91 -30.91 2.93
CA LEU A 25 14.51 -31.32 2.99
C LEU A 25 13.60 -30.29 3.68
N GLY A 26 14.18 -29.35 4.44
CA GLY A 26 13.43 -28.25 5.06
C GLY A 26 13.25 -27.01 4.16
N ALA A 27 14.09 -26.88 3.11
CA ALA A 27 14.08 -25.70 2.24
C ALA A 27 13.00 -25.73 1.14
N LEU A 28 12.37 -26.87 0.88
CA LEU A 28 11.28 -27.00 -0.09
C LEU A 28 9.89 -26.78 0.52
N ALA A 29 9.77 -26.70 1.84
CA ALA A 29 8.51 -26.39 2.54
C ALA A 29 8.35 -24.89 2.85
N GLY A 30 9.32 -24.04 2.49
CA GLY A 30 9.39 -22.62 2.88
C GLY A 30 8.80 -21.62 1.89
N CYS A 31 8.24 -22.06 0.75
CA CYS A 31 7.62 -21.15 -0.22
C CYS A 31 6.09 -21.02 -0.07
N GLY A 32 5.51 -21.63 0.93
CA GLY A 32 4.16 -21.34 1.35
C GLY A 32 4.22 -20.66 2.71
N VAL A 33 4.29 -19.33 2.75
CA VAL A 33 3.91 -18.62 3.98
C VAL A 33 2.45 -19.00 4.20
N PRO A 34 2.12 -19.82 5.22
CA PRO A 34 0.72 -20.03 5.56
C PRO A 34 0.21 -18.62 5.85
N ALA A 35 -0.82 -18.19 5.12
CA ALA A 35 -1.57 -17.02 5.52
C ALA A 35 -1.98 -17.26 6.97
N ALA A 36 -1.27 -16.68 7.92
CA ALA A 36 -1.69 -16.63 9.29
C ALA A 36 -2.97 -15.79 9.26
N TYR A 37 -4.09 -16.46 9.12
CA TYR A 37 -5.41 -15.86 9.23
C TYR A 37 -5.57 -15.48 10.71
N VAL A 38 -4.95 -14.38 11.09
CA VAL A 38 -5.26 -13.73 12.35
C VAL A 38 -6.66 -13.18 12.13
N LYS A 39 -7.65 -13.71 12.81
CA LYS A 39 -9.00 -13.14 12.80
C LYS A 39 -8.84 -11.65 13.12
N ALA A 40 -9.10 -10.81 12.13
CA ALA A 40 -9.16 -9.39 12.35
C ALA A 40 -10.15 -9.13 13.50
N GLY A 41 -9.71 -8.46 14.53
CA GLY A 41 -10.52 -8.19 15.72
C GLY A 41 -10.08 -8.87 17.01
N ASP A 42 -9.30 -9.96 16.97
CA ASP A 42 -8.86 -10.65 18.20
C ASP A 42 -7.80 -9.89 19.01
N ARG A 43 -7.32 -8.75 18.48
CA ARG A 43 -6.30 -7.89 19.10
C ARG A 43 -6.67 -6.41 19.07
N ALA A 44 -7.96 -6.09 19.13
CA ALA A 44 -8.40 -4.71 19.28
C ALA A 44 -7.76 -4.10 20.52
N GLY A 45 -7.15 -2.93 20.39
CA GLY A 45 -6.72 -2.13 21.53
C GLY A 45 -7.93 -1.77 22.41
N ALA A 46 -7.65 -1.39 23.66
CA ALA A 46 -8.71 -0.90 24.53
C ALA A 46 -9.32 0.39 23.93
N ASP A 47 -10.64 0.50 23.98
CA ASP A 47 -11.32 1.75 23.65
C ASP A 47 -11.02 2.80 24.72
N LEU A 48 -10.26 3.81 24.35
CA LEU A 48 -9.88 4.95 25.20
C LEU A 48 -10.68 6.23 24.87
N SER A 49 -11.62 6.18 23.95
CA SER A 49 -12.33 7.35 23.40
C SER A 49 -13.07 8.18 24.47
N THR A 50 -13.42 7.59 25.58
CA THR A 50 -14.03 8.29 26.73
C THR A 50 -13.02 9.04 27.62
N LYS A 51 -11.76 8.61 27.60
CA LYS A 51 -10.68 9.12 28.47
C LYS A 51 -9.69 10.00 27.72
N ASP A 52 -9.37 9.64 26.48
CA ASP A 52 -8.45 10.39 25.62
C ASP A 52 -9.21 10.93 24.41
N LYS A 53 -9.26 12.25 24.30
CA LYS A 53 -9.90 12.98 23.21
C LYS A 53 -8.87 13.44 22.17
N ARG A 54 -7.85 12.62 21.92
CA ARG A 54 -6.84 12.84 20.89
C ARG A 54 -6.88 11.76 19.86
N LEU A 55 -6.58 12.14 18.62
CA LEU A 55 -6.55 11.27 17.46
C LEU A 55 -5.35 11.65 16.58
N THR A 56 -4.51 10.70 16.25
CA THR A 56 -3.43 10.88 15.27
C THR A 56 -3.88 10.32 13.92
N TRP A 57 -3.90 11.19 12.90
CA TRP A 57 -4.39 10.84 11.57
C TRP A 57 -3.31 11.03 10.51
N ALA A 58 -2.77 9.93 9.96
CA ALA A 58 -1.85 9.93 8.85
C ALA A 58 -2.61 9.97 7.52
N ASN A 59 -2.25 10.94 6.67
CA ASN A 59 -2.89 11.14 5.38
C ASN A 59 -1.87 11.54 4.31
N TRP A 60 -2.35 11.66 3.09
CA TRP A 60 -1.63 12.15 1.93
C TRP A 60 -1.62 13.67 1.91
N PRO A 61 -0.61 14.32 1.30
CA PRO A 61 -0.63 15.75 1.06
C PRO A 61 -1.88 16.17 0.27
N LEU A 62 -2.46 17.31 0.63
CA LEU A 62 -3.60 17.91 -0.05
C LEU A 62 -4.91 17.08 -0.02
N TYR A 63 -5.03 16.13 0.91
CA TYR A 63 -6.24 15.30 1.04
C TYR A 63 -7.31 15.90 1.95
N ILE A 64 -7.05 17.06 2.54
CA ILE A 64 -8.00 17.86 3.29
C ILE A 64 -7.84 19.33 2.88
N ASP A 65 -8.88 20.13 3.06
CA ASP A 65 -8.90 21.55 2.74
C ASP A 65 -7.82 22.32 3.53
N THR A 66 -7.31 23.37 2.89
CA THR A 66 -6.44 24.37 3.50
C THR A 66 -7.09 25.73 3.38
N ASP A 67 -6.79 26.64 4.32
CA ASP A 67 -7.20 28.03 4.22
C ASP A 67 -6.43 28.74 3.08
N ASP A 68 -7.12 29.54 2.28
CA ASP A 68 -6.53 30.24 1.13
C ASP A 68 -5.42 31.23 1.51
N ASN A 69 -5.42 31.74 2.75
CA ASN A 69 -4.46 32.73 3.25
C ASN A 69 -3.42 32.12 4.18
N ASP A 70 -3.66 30.91 4.69
CA ASP A 70 -2.79 30.24 5.65
C ASP A 70 -2.81 28.72 5.42
N ALA A 71 -1.88 28.23 4.63
CA ALA A 71 -1.77 26.81 4.28
C ALA A 71 -1.53 25.86 5.48
N THR A 72 -1.28 26.40 6.68
CA THR A 72 -1.15 25.59 7.90
C THR A 72 -2.51 25.30 8.55
N LYS A 73 -3.55 26.05 8.21
CA LYS A 73 -4.90 25.87 8.73
C LYS A 73 -5.70 24.87 7.90
N ARG A 74 -6.54 24.13 8.57
CA ARG A 74 -7.42 23.09 8.03
C ARG A 74 -8.87 23.36 8.47
N PRO A 75 -9.64 24.23 7.78
CA PRO A 75 -10.95 24.70 8.23
C PRO A 75 -11.93 23.58 8.58
N THR A 76 -11.97 22.49 7.78
CA THR A 76 -12.84 21.35 8.08
C THR A 76 -12.42 20.62 9.35
N LEU A 77 -11.10 20.49 9.58
CA LEU A 77 -10.56 19.86 10.78
C LEU A 77 -10.82 20.73 12.02
N ASP A 78 -10.57 22.03 11.94
CA ASP A 78 -10.84 22.99 13.00
C ASP A 78 -12.33 22.95 13.41
N ALA A 79 -13.24 22.88 12.42
CA ALA A 79 -14.67 22.75 12.67
C ALA A 79 -15.04 21.43 13.34
N PHE A 80 -14.38 20.33 12.97
CA PHE A 80 -14.54 19.04 13.62
C PHE A 80 -14.08 19.08 15.08
N GLU A 81 -12.88 19.57 15.35
CA GLU A 81 -12.33 19.69 16.70
C GLU A 81 -13.22 20.55 17.60
N LYS A 82 -13.64 21.72 17.09
CA LYS A 82 -14.56 22.61 17.81
C LYS A 82 -15.91 21.96 18.14
N ARG A 83 -16.45 21.17 17.23
CA ARG A 83 -17.75 20.51 17.41
C ARG A 83 -17.69 19.31 18.33
N THR A 84 -16.60 18.55 18.30
CA THR A 84 -16.49 17.26 18.99
C THR A 84 -15.68 17.32 20.28
N GLY A 85 -14.81 18.31 20.43
CA GLY A 85 -13.81 18.38 21.49
C GLY A 85 -12.70 17.33 21.35
N ILE A 86 -12.58 16.71 20.18
CA ILE A 86 -11.50 15.77 19.85
C ILE A 86 -10.39 16.57 19.17
N SER A 87 -9.18 16.55 19.73
CA SER A 87 -8.00 17.13 19.10
C SER A 87 -7.40 16.14 18.10
N VAL A 88 -7.06 16.60 16.90
CA VAL A 88 -6.52 15.78 15.83
C VAL A 88 -5.11 16.20 15.45
N ASP A 89 -4.14 15.34 15.72
CA ASP A 89 -2.80 15.45 15.16
C ASP A 89 -2.81 14.92 13.71
N TYR A 90 -2.96 15.86 12.75
CA TYR A 90 -3.06 15.57 11.34
C TYR A 90 -1.68 15.60 10.69
N ILE A 91 -1.23 14.47 10.14
CA ILE A 91 0.12 14.30 9.61
C ILE A 91 0.05 13.96 8.13
N GLU A 92 0.57 14.83 7.27
CA GLU A 92 0.78 14.57 5.84
C GLU A 92 2.12 13.85 5.65
N GLU A 93 2.12 12.52 5.78
CA GLU A 93 3.33 11.72 5.74
C GLU A 93 3.28 10.55 4.76
N ILE A 94 2.17 10.41 4.02
CA ILE A 94 1.99 9.32 3.07
C ILE A 94 2.23 9.87 1.66
N ASN A 95 3.33 9.47 1.04
CA ASN A 95 3.68 9.85 -0.32
C ASN A 95 3.47 8.70 -1.31
N ASP A 96 3.65 7.47 -0.82
CA ASP A 96 3.51 6.24 -1.58
C ASP A 96 3.02 5.12 -0.66
N ASN A 97 2.13 4.24 -1.14
CA ASN A 97 1.56 3.16 -0.34
C ASN A 97 2.60 2.16 0.15
N ASP A 98 3.51 1.72 -0.73
CA ASP A 98 4.51 0.70 -0.39
C ASP A 98 5.60 1.28 0.52
N GLU A 99 6.00 2.53 0.30
CA GLU A 99 6.93 3.24 1.18
C GLU A 99 6.35 3.34 2.60
N PHE A 100 5.11 3.82 2.72
CA PHE A 100 4.45 3.95 4.01
C PHE A 100 4.20 2.60 4.67
N PHE A 101 3.79 1.58 3.91
CA PHE A 101 3.69 0.20 4.39
C PHE A 101 5.03 -0.29 4.95
N GLY A 102 6.13 -0.07 4.23
CA GLY A 102 7.49 -0.41 4.69
C GLY A 102 7.85 0.29 6.01
N LYS A 103 7.43 1.55 6.18
CA LYS A 103 7.69 2.35 7.39
C LYS A 103 6.99 1.78 8.62
N ILE A 104 5.72 1.35 8.52
CA ILE A 104 4.92 0.96 9.70
C ILE A 104 4.82 -0.55 9.91
N SER A 105 5.06 -1.36 8.88
CA SER A 105 4.93 -2.82 8.97
C SER A 105 5.81 -3.47 10.04
N PRO A 106 7.06 -3.04 10.33
CA PRO A 106 7.85 -3.64 11.39
C PRO A 106 7.20 -3.51 12.77
N ALA A 107 6.56 -2.36 13.07
CA ALA A 107 5.84 -2.16 14.32
C ALA A 107 4.62 -3.09 14.40
N LEU A 108 3.81 -3.15 13.33
CA LEU A 108 2.61 -3.97 13.25
C LEU A 108 2.92 -5.47 13.32
N MET A 109 3.98 -5.94 12.67
CA MET A 109 4.46 -7.32 12.75
C MET A 109 4.87 -7.71 14.18
N ASN A 110 5.43 -6.78 14.93
CA ASN A 110 5.83 -6.97 16.33
C ASN A 110 4.72 -6.60 17.32
N HIS A 111 3.49 -6.37 16.87
CA HIS A 111 2.35 -5.97 17.69
C HIS A 111 2.59 -4.69 18.50
N GLN A 112 3.37 -3.79 17.96
CA GLN A 112 3.66 -2.48 18.53
C GLN A 112 2.73 -1.42 17.94
N GLN A 113 2.52 -0.36 18.70
CA GLN A 113 1.77 0.80 18.23
C GLN A 113 2.56 1.53 17.13
N THR A 114 1.84 1.98 16.11
CA THR A 114 2.42 2.82 15.04
C THR A 114 2.43 4.30 15.39
N GLY A 115 1.71 4.68 16.46
CA GLY A 115 1.43 6.07 16.81
C GLY A 115 0.42 6.75 15.87
N ARG A 116 -0.35 5.96 15.10
CA ARG A 116 -1.42 6.44 14.21
C ARG A 116 -2.71 5.69 14.54
N ASP A 117 -3.78 6.45 14.73
CA ASP A 117 -5.11 5.92 14.99
C ASP A 117 -5.89 5.74 13.69
N LEU A 118 -5.75 6.68 12.76
CA LEU A 118 -6.31 6.61 11.41
C LEU A 118 -5.21 6.72 10.36
N ILE A 119 -5.35 5.94 9.29
CA ILE A 119 -4.41 5.90 8.17
C ILE A 119 -5.23 5.88 6.88
N VAL A 120 -4.92 6.76 5.93
CA VAL A 120 -5.55 6.78 4.62
C VAL A 120 -4.65 6.07 3.61
N MET A 121 -5.16 5.00 3.01
CA MET A 121 -4.42 4.19 2.03
C MET A 121 -5.33 3.89 0.84
N SER A 122 -4.72 3.58 -0.30
CA SER A 122 -5.49 3.04 -1.45
C SER A 122 -6.17 1.72 -1.08
N ASP A 123 -7.33 1.43 -1.69
CA ASP A 123 -8.15 0.25 -1.37
C ASP A 123 -7.35 -1.07 -1.44
N TRP A 124 -6.44 -1.21 -2.42
CA TRP A 124 -5.61 -2.41 -2.54
C TRP A 124 -4.64 -2.58 -1.35
N MET A 125 -4.08 -1.48 -0.82
CA MET A 125 -3.25 -1.52 0.38
C MET A 125 -4.12 -1.75 1.62
N CYS A 126 -5.30 -1.13 1.71
CA CYS A 126 -6.28 -1.45 2.76
C CYS A 126 -6.64 -2.93 2.75
N ALA A 127 -6.83 -3.54 1.57
CA ALA A 127 -7.05 -4.99 1.44
C ALA A 127 -5.92 -5.81 2.07
N ARG A 128 -4.67 -5.38 1.86
CA ARG A 128 -3.49 -6.01 2.45
C ARG A 128 -3.50 -5.90 3.99
N PHE A 129 -3.82 -4.73 4.53
CA PHE A 129 -3.93 -4.55 5.99
C PHE A 129 -5.06 -5.39 6.59
N VAL A 130 -6.21 -5.45 5.95
CA VAL A 130 -7.35 -6.29 6.38
C VAL A 130 -6.93 -7.77 6.36
N HIS A 131 -6.28 -8.23 5.29
CA HIS A 131 -5.82 -9.61 5.16
C HIS A 131 -4.78 -9.99 6.22
N LEU A 132 -3.88 -9.06 6.57
CA LEU A 132 -2.87 -9.26 7.61
C LEU A 132 -3.45 -9.13 9.04
N GLY A 133 -4.71 -8.72 9.19
CA GLY A 133 -5.34 -8.51 10.49
C GLY A 133 -4.78 -7.31 11.27
N TRP A 134 -4.25 -6.32 10.56
CA TRP A 134 -3.59 -5.14 11.14
C TRP A 134 -4.52 -3.94 11.37
N VAL A 135 -5.77 -4.07 11.00
CA VAL A 135 -6.80 -3.03 11.18
C VAL A 135 -7.91 -3.52 12.12
N GLN A 136 -8.44 -2.61 12.90
CA GLN A 136 -9.54 -2.89 13.83
C GLN A 136 -10.89 -2.79 13.11
N ARG A 137 -11.83 -3.60 13.56
CA ARG A 137 -13.22 -3.51 13.13
C ARG A 137 -13.85 -2.24 13.70
N MET A 138 -14.50 -1.47 12.82
CA MET A 138 -15.21 -0.26 13.23
C MET A 138 -16.60 -0.58 13.78
N ASP A 139 -17.00 0.15 14.81
CA ASP A 139 -18.38 0.15 15.28
C ASP A 139 -19.24 1.02 14.37
N ARG A 140 -20.06 0.38 13.56
CA ARG A 140 -20.97 1.06 12.62
C ARG A 140 -22.08 1.83 13.32
N SER A 141 -22.47 1.44 14.52
CA SER A 141 -23.47 2.18 15.29
C SER A 141 -22.99 3.58 15.69
N ALA A 142 -21.67 3.73 15.88
CA ALA A 142 -21.02 5.02 16.14
C ALA A 142 -20.83 5.90 14.87
N GLN A 143 -21.17 5.38 13.68
CA GLN A 143 -20.94 6.02 12.39
C GLN A 143 -22.23 6.23 11.57
N PRO A 144 -23.27 6.89 12.10
CA PRO A 144 -24.55 7.03 11.41
C PRO A 144 -24.44 7.77 10.07
N ASN A 145 -23.50 8.69 9.94
CA ASN A 145 -23.28 9.42 8.71
C ASN A 145 -22.70 8.54 7.60
N VAL A 146 -21.86 7.57 7.93
CA VAL A 146 -21.35 6.61 6.94
C VAL A 146 -22.51 5.80 6.36
N ALA A 147 -23.40 5.29 7.21
CA ALA A 147 -24.58 4.53 6.77
C ALA A 147 -25.51 5.37 5.89
N LYS A 148 -25.61 6.69 6.16
CA LYS A 148 -26.52 7.60 5.44
C LYS A 148 -25.97 8.11 4.11
N TYR A 149 -24.66 8.38 4.04
CA TYR A 149 -24.07 9.15 2.95
C TYR A 149 -23.05 8.36 2.12
N LEU A 150 -22.68 7.15 2.52
CA LEU A 150 -21.77 6.32 1.74
C LEU A 150 -22.42 5.96 0.39
N ASP A 151 -21.68 6.22 -0.69
CA ASP A 151 -22.10 5.81 -2.02
C ASP A 151 -22.32 4.29 -2.06
N PRO A 152 -23.49 3.81 -2.51
CA PRO A 152 -23.77 2.38 -2.61
C PRO A 152 -22.72 1.60 -3.41
N GLN A 153 -22.13 2.20 -4.45
CA GLN A 153 -21.08 1.56 -5.26
C GLN A 153 -19.79 1.30 -4.48
N LEU A 154 -19.53 2.10 -3.44
CA LEU A 154 -18.35 1.97 -2.59
C LEU A 154 -18.63 1.20 -1.29
N SER A 155 -19.86 0.77 -1.05
CA SER A 155 -20.31 0.24 0.25
C SER A 155 -19.81 -1.17 0.57
N SER A 156 -19.46 -1.97 -0.45
CA SER A 156 -19.14 -3.38 -0.25
C SER A 156 -18.07 -3.91 -1.21
N PRO A 157 -16.83 -3.42 -1.10
CA PRO A 157 -15.73 -3.97 -1.91
C PRO A 157 -15.45 -5.42 -1.50
N ALA A 158 -14.93 -6.22 -2.43
CA ALA A 158 -14.67 -7.65 -2.20
C ALA A 158 -13.73 -7.92 -1.01
N PHE A 159 -12.78 -7.03 -0.75
CA PHE A 159 -11.82 -7.18 0.35
C PHE A 159 -12.38 -6.81 1.72
N ASP A 160 -13.44 -6.00 1.78
CA ASP A 160 -14.08 -5.55 3.03
C ASP A 160 -15.60 -5.44 2.85
N PRO A 161 -16.31 -6.57 2.74
CA PRO A 161 -17.75 -6.58 2.53
C PRO A 161 -18.49 -5.81 3.65
N GLY A 162 -19.26 -4.80 3.26
CA GLY A 162 -19.97 -3.91 4.17
C GLY A 162 -19.07 -2.89 4.88
N ARG A 163 -17.84 -2.68 4.39
CA ARG A 163 -16.90 -1.70 4.93
C ARG A 163 -16.75 -1.79 6.45
N ARG A 164 -16.49 -2.99 6.96
CA ARG A 164 -16.36 -3.22 8.41
C ARG A 164 -15.06 -2.67 8.99
N TYR A 165 -14.04 -2.51 8.17
CA TYR A 165 -12.70 -2.09 8.56
C TYR A 165 -12.29 -0.77 7.94
N THR A 166 -12.92 -0.39 6.83
CA THR A 166 -12.54 0.80 6.05
C THR A 166 -13.73 1.72 5.80
N VAL A 167 -13.45 3.00 5.62
CA VAL A 167 -14.39 4.01 5.12
C VAL A 167 -13.73 4.71 3.95
N PRO A 168 -14.36 4.81 2.77
CA PRO A 168 -13.81 5.58 1.66
C PRO A 168 -13.65 7.04 2.05
N TRP A 169 -12.47 7.60 1.81
CA TRP A 169 -12.19 9.02 1.99
C TRP A 169 -12.50 9.79 0.71
N GLN A 170 -11.90 9.34 -0.39
CA GLN A 170 -12.15 9.88 -1.72
C GLN A 170 -11.93 8.81 -2.78
N SER A 171 -12.37 9.08 -3.99
CA SER A 171 -12.18 8.23 -5.15
C SER A 171 -11.71 9.08 -6.32
N GLY A 172 -10.90 8.49 -7.20
CA GLY A 172 -10.35 9.16 -8.36
C GLY A 172 -10.14 8.22 -9.53
N ILE A 173 -9.62 8.78 -10.61
CA ILE A 173 -9.28 8.06 -11.84
C ILE A 173 -7.84 8.39 -12.18
N THR A 174 -7.02 7.36 -12.43
CA THR A 174 -5.67 7.55 -12.98
C THR A 174 -5.76 7.89 -14.47
N GLY A 175 -5.07 8.93 -14.89
CA GLY A 175 -5.09 9.39 -16.27
C GLY A 175 -3.78 10.03 -16.68
N ILE A 176 -3.75 10.57 -17.89
CA ILE A 176 -2.59 11.27 -18.43
C ILE A 176 -2.80 12.78 -18.29
N ALA A 177 -1.93 13.44 -17.54
CA ALA A 177 -1.86 14.89 -17.46
C ALA A 177 -0.70 15.40 -18.33
N TYR A 178 -0.96 16.42 -19.15
CA TYR A 178 0.06 17.03 -19.98
C TYR A 178 -0.18 18.52 -20.23
N ASN A 179 0.89 19.24 -20.50
CA ASN A 179 0.80 20.64 -20.84
C ASN A 179 0.56 20.80 -22.36
N HIS A 180 -0.68 20.98 -22.75
CA HIS A 180 -1.11 21.11 -24.13
C HIS A 180 -0.38 22.25 -24.88
N ARG A 181 -0.18 23.40 -24.22
CA ARG A 181 0.50 24.57 -24.84
C ARG A 181 1.96 24.29 -25.17
N LYS A 182 2.66 23.55 -24.28
CA LYS A 182 4.07 23.19 -24.50
C LYS A 182 4.24 22.06 -25.49
N LEU A 183 3.29 21.14 -25.52
CA LEU A 183 3.34 19.98 -26.42
C LEU A 183 2.93 20.34 -27.85
N GLY A 184 1.95 21.24 -28.02
CA GLY A 184 1.43 21.66 -29.31
C GLY A 184 0.56 20.63 -30.05
N ARG A 185 0.23 19.51 -29.38
CA ARG A 185 -0.66 18.45 -29.88
C ARG A 185 -1.40 17.79 -28.73
N GLU A 186 -2.42 17.01 -29.05
CA GLU A 186 -3.13 16.21 -28.08
C GLU A 186 -2.45 14.86 -27.79
N ILE A 187 -2.62 14.38 -26.58
CA ILE A 187 -2.39 12.99 -26.16
C ILE A 187 -3.76 12.31 -26.14
N ARG A 188 -3.94 11.31 -26.96
CA ARG A 188 -5.21 10.56 -27.08
C ARG A 188 -5.11 9.13 -26.60
N HIS A 189 -3.93 8.55 -26.66
CA HIS A 189 -3.67 7.18 -26.29
C HIS A 189 -2.48 7.07 -25.35
N VAL A 190 -2.45 6.04 -24.51
CA VAL A 190 -1.30 5.76 -23.63
C VAL A 190 -0.03 5.55 -24.45
N SER A 191 -0.13 4.97 -25.65
CA SER A 191 1.01 4.79 -26.56
C SER A 191 1.65 6.11 -26.99
N ASP A 192 0.95 7.24 -26.96
CA ASP A 192 1.48 8.55 -27.32
C ASP A 192 2.58 9.03 -26.36
N LEU A 193 2.61 8.47 -25.12
CA LEU A 193 3.68 8.72 -24.16
C LEU A 193 5.05 8.26 -24.64
N TRP A 194 5.09 7.36 -25.62
CA TRP A 194 6.32 6.80 -26.17
C TRP A 194 6.78 7.50 -27.44
N ALA A 195 6.13 8.58 -27.84
CA ALA A 195 6.54 9.38 -28.99
C ALA A 195 7.89 10.05 -28.76
N SER A 196 8.68 10.22 -29.84
CA SER A 196 10.07 10.70 -29.76
C SER A 196 10.20 12.14 -29.24
N ASP A 197 9.19 12.98 -29.48
CA ASP A 197 9.10 14.36 -28.97
C ASP A 197 8.92 14.44 -27.46
N LEU A 198 8.54 13.34 -26.82
CA LEU A 198 8.41 13.21 -25.36
C LEU A 198 9.61 12.54 -24.68
N LYS A 199 10.69 12.26 -25.43
CA LYS A 199 11.87 11.62 -24.87
C LYS A 199 12.42 12.38 -23.66
N GLY A 200 12.58 11.70 -22.52
CA GLY A 200 13.05 12.28 -21.26
C GLY A 200 12.09 13.26 -20.60
N ARG A 201 10.80 13.24 -20.99
CA ARG A 201 9.77 14.16 -20.47
C ARG A 201 8.59 13.43 -19.83
N VAL A 202 8.54 12.10 -19.92
CA VAL A 202 7.48 11.28 -19.33
C VAL A 202 7.80 11.00 -17.86
N THR A 203 6.86 11.26 -16.98
CA THR A 203 6.90 10.84 -15.58
C THR A 203 5.78 9.80 -15.36
N LEU A 204 6.09 8.71 -14.71
CA LEU A 204 5.12 7.70 -14.28
C LEU A 204 4.94 7.77 -12.77
N LEU A 205 3.77 7.38 -12.28
CA LEU A 205 3.57 7.16 -10.85
C LEU A 205 4.44 6.00 -10.36
N SER A 206 4.95 6.10 -9.14
CA SER A 206 5.72 5.03 -8.49
C SER A 206 4.82 3.89 -8.05
N GLY A 207 3.55 4.18 -7.75
CA GLY A 207 2.53 3.18 -7.46
C GLY A 207 2.37 2.21 -8.62
N LEU A 208 2.71 0.94 -8.35
CA LEU A 208 2.75 -0.09 -9.37
C LEU A 208 1.37 -0.36 -9.97
N ASP A 209 0.35 -0.36 -9.14
CA ASP A 209 -1.04 -0.61 -9.52
C ASP A 209 -1.60 0.49 -10.43
N GLU A 210 -1.38 1.77 -10.10
CA GLU A 210 -1.89 2.88 -10.90
C GLU A 210 -1.17 2.96 -12.26
N ALA A 211 0.16 2.95 -12.26
CA ALA A 211 0.95 3.07 -13.48
C ALA A 211 0.75 1.86 -14.40
N PHE A 212 0.80 0.65 -13.84
CA PHE A 212 0.70 -0.58 -14.64
C PHE A 212 -0.72 -0.83 -15.12
N ALA A 213 -1.75 -0.54 -14.31
CA ALA A 213 -3.13 -0.65 -14.76
C ALA A 213 -3.40 0.25 -15.97
N LEU A 214 -2.93 1.51 -15.94
CA LEU A 214 -3.04 2.43 -17.07
C LEU A 214 -2.31 1.90 -18.31
N LEU A 215 -1.09 1.37 -18.15
CA LEU A 215 -0.31 0.80 -19.26
C LEU A 215 -0.94 -0.49 -19.81
N MET A 216 -1.49 -1.35 -18.96
CA MET A 216 -2.24 -2.54 -19.39
C MET A 216 -3.46 -2.15 -20.22
N GLN A 217 -4.27 -1.20 -19.76
CA GLN A 217 -5.40 -0.68 -20.52
C GLN A 217 -4.97 -0.09 -21.86
N GLY A 218 -3.87 0.66 -21.86
CA GLY A 218 -3.27 1.20 -23.10
C GLY A 218 -2.81 0.12 -24.08
N ASN A 219 -2.53 -1.09 -23.59
CA ASN A 219 -2.22 -2.28 -24.39
C ASN A 219 -3.48 -3.12 -24.74
N GLY A 220 -4.68 -2.64 -24.42
CA GLY A 220 -5.95 -3.32 -24.68
C GLY A 220 -6.29 -4.45 -23.70
N VAL A 221 -5.64 -4.49 -22.54
CA VAL A 221 -5.91 -5.49 -21.50
C VAL A 221 -7.10 -5.05 -20.64
N ASP A 222 -8.04 -5.96 -20.40
CA ASP A 222 -9.08 -5.78 -19.39
C ASP A 222 -8.45 -5.96 -18.00
N ILE A 223 -8.28 -4.85 -17.26
CA ILE A 223 -7.63 -4.85 -15.95
C ILE A 223 -8.41 -5.62 -14.87
N THR A 224 -9.65 -6.03 -15.12
CA THR A 224 -10.40 -6.89 -14.21
C THR A 224 -10.08 -8.39 -14.41
N LYS A 225 -9.37 -8.73 -15.48
CA LYS A 225 -9.07 -10.12 -15.91
C LYS A 225 -7.63 -10.30 -16.39
N TRP A 226 -6.73 -9.41 -15.98
CA TRP A 226 -5.34 -9.47 -16.40
C TRP A 226 -4.65 -10.76 -15.93
N THR A 227 -3.61 -11.18 -16.67
CA THR A 227 -2.79 -12.34 -16.38
C THR A 227 -1.36 -11.96 -16.01
N ALA A 228 -0.60 -12.90 -15.44
CA ALA A 228 0.83 -12.68 -15.20
C ALA A 228 1.59 -12.35 -16.50
N ALA A 229 1.17 -12.90 -17.64
CA ALA A 229 1.77 -12.58 -18.94
C ALA A 229 1.54 -11.11 -19.34
N ASP A 230 0.35 -10.57 -19.09
CA ASP A 230 0.04 -9.15 -19.35
C ASP A 230 0.90 -8.24 -18.46
N PHE A 231 1.06 -8.61 -17.20
CA PHE A 231 1.93 -7.90 -16.26
C PHE A 231 3.39 -7.91 -16.74
N HIS A 232 3.92 -9.06 -17.09
CA HIS A 232 5.29 -9.18 -17.62
C HIS A 232 5.51 -8.37 -18.89
N LYS A 233 4.53 -8.33 -19.79
CA LYS A 233 4.58 -7.52 -21.01
C LYS A 233 4.71 -6.02 -20.66
N VAL A 234 3.99 -5.52 -19.67
CA VAL A 234 4.13 -4.13 -19.22
C VAL A 234 5.48 -3.90 -18.54
N CYS A 235 5.98 -4.86 -17.73
CA CYS A 235 7.34 -4.78 -17.18
C CYS A 235 8.40 -4.60 -18.28
N ASP A 236 8.32 -5.39 -19.34
CA ASP A 236 9.27 -5.32 -20.46
C ASP A 236 9.11 -4.02 -21.25
N GLN A 237 7.88 -3.54 -21.43
CA GLN A 237 7.62 -2.23 -22.02
C GLN A 237 8.28 -1.11 -21.20
N VAL A 238 8.07 -1.08 -19.88
CA VAL A 238 8.66 -0.06 -18.99
C VAL A 238 10.19 -0.14 -19.02
N ARG A 239 10.79 -1.33 -18.91
CA ARG A 239 12.24 -1.53 -19.02
C ARG A 239 12.79 -0.98 -20.33
N THR A 240 12.10 -1.25 -21.45
CA THR A 240 12.45 -0.73 -22.77
C THR A 240 12.41 0.80 -22.80
N GLN A 241 11.38 1.40 -22.21
CA GLN A 241 11.27 2.86 -22.20
C GLN A 241 12.30 3.53 -21.27
N ILE A 242 12.68 2.87 -20.17
CA ILE A 242 13.80 3.31 -19.32
C ILE A 242 15.11 3.27 -20.12
N SER A 243 15.43 2.14 -20.79
CA SER A 243 16.67 1.99 -21.56
C SER A 243 16.79 2.97 -22.72
N ARG A 244 15.66 3.43 -23.27
CA ARG A 244 15.59 4.46 -24.32
C ARG A 244 15.65 5.90 -23.79
N ASN A 245 15.74 6.08 -22.46
CA ASN A 245 15.63 7.37 -21.78
C ASN A 245 14.31 8.11 -22.10
N GLN A 246 13.22 7.39 -22.32
CA GLN A 246 11.89 7.95 -22.53
C GLN A 246 11.31 8.46 -21.21
N ILE A 247 11.44 7.64 -20.16
CA ILE A 247 10.95 7.94 -18.81
C ILE A 247 11.98 8.80 -18.09
N ARG A 248 11.55 9.96 -17.60
CA ARG A 248 12.37 10.89 -16.84
C ARG A 248 12.54 10.43 -15.38
N ARG A 249 11.44 10.05 -14.75
CA ARG A 249 11.40 9.61 -13.35
C ARG A 249 10.11 8.87 -13.03
N PHE A 250 10.14 8.16 -11.92
CA PHE A 250 8.96 7.72 -11.19
C PHE A 250 8.77 8.68 -10.02
N THR A 251 7.51 8.95 -9.64
CA THR A 251 7.18 9.90 -8.57
C THR A 251 5.99 9.41 -7.78
N GLY A 252 5.99 9.67 -6.49
CA GLY A 252 4.83 9.51 -5.64
C GLY A 252 3.87 10.68 -5.80
N ASN A 253 3.35 11.16 -4.69
CA ASN A 253 2.39 12.28 -4.65
C ASN A 253 3.09 13.64 -4.40
N ASP A 254 4.40 13.68 -4.49
CA ASP A 254 5.28 14.85 -4.35
C ASP A 254 5.60 15.57 -5.67
#